data_9c22b183145643f963e10c1485d81173
#
_entry.id   9c22b183145643f963e10c1485d81173
#
_cell.length_a   1.000
_cell.length_b   1.000
_cell.length_c   1.000
_cell.angle_alpha   90.00
_cell.angle_beta   90.00
_cell.angle_gamma   90.00
#
_symmetry.space_group_name_H-M   'P 1'
#
loop_
_entity.id
_entity.type
_entity.pdbx_description
1 polymer ?
#
loop_
_entity_poly.entity_id
_entity_poly.type
_entity_poly.pdbx_seq_one_letter_code
_entity_poly.pdbx_strand_id
1 'polypeptide(L)'
;MNLRIHPSILNAKHDDMQAEFDRIAAGVDSIHLDIMDGRFVKPVTFDIPTIARYVKMCPLEFDAHLMIVEPEKHVDEYIQAGASLVNFHLEVTSNPEALIDHLHERGVKAGLTINPNTPVEELIGLAHRIELALFMSVYPGYGGQQFIPEVLDKVRAFKRHCAGRGLDPLVQIDGGINLETAPRAVAAGVNTLVAGTFIFRSEDYAEAIASLREVCEGVEPDY
;
A
#
# COMPACT_ATOMS: atom_id res chain seq x y z
N MET A 1 7.74 5.45 16.74
CA MET A 1 6.90 5.40 15.53
C MET A 1 5.97 4.20 15.62
N ASN A 2 4.69 4.32 15.25
CA ASN A 2 3.80 3.15 15.21
C ASN A 2 3.88 2.53 13.81
N LEU A 3 4.68 1.46 13.66
CA LEU A 3 4.85 0.75 12.41
C LEU A 3 3.59 -0.08 12.09
N ARG A 4 3.02 0.11 10.89
CA ARG A 4 1.90 -0.67 10.37
C ARG A 4 2.38 -1.72 9.38
N ILE A 5 1.70 -2.86 9.37
CA ILE A 5 1.94 -3.94 8.40
C ILE A 5 0.64 -4.23 7.67
N HIS A 6 0.66 -4.06 6.36
CA HIS A 6 -0.43 -4.34 5.43
C HIS A 6 -0.04 -5.52 4.53
N PRO A 7 -0.44 -6.77 4.84
CA PRO A 7 -0.16 -7.91 3.97
C PRO A 7 -0.84 -7.74 2.60
N SER A 8 -0.07 -7.82 1.51
CA SER A 8 -0.65 -7.96 0.17
C SER A 8 -1.12 -9.39 -0.04
N ILE A 9 -2.41 -9.59 -0.14
CA ILE A 9 -3.00 -10.92 -0.35
C ILE A 9 -2.85 -11.45 -1.78
N LEU A 10 -2.16 -10.72 -2.66
CA LEU A 10 -1.82 -11.21 -4.00
C LEU A 10 -1.10 -12.58 -3.98
N ASN A 11 -0.32 -12.83 -2.92
CA ASN A 11 0.44 -14.06 -2.75
C ASN A 11 -0.21 -15.08 -1.79
N ALA A 12 -1.42 -14.81 -1.28
CA ALA A 12 -2.16 -15.72 -0.42
C ALA A 12 -2.70 -16.94 -1.18
N LYS A 13 -3.14 -17.96 -0.45
CA LYS A 13 -3.81 -19.12 -1.03
C LYS A 13 -5.30 -18.83 -1.19
N HIS A 14 -5.70 -18.45 -2.41
CA HIS A 14 -7.07 -18.01 -2.70
C HIS A 14 -8.14 -19.11 -2.60
N ASP A 15 -7.73 -20.39 -2.47
CA ASP A 15 -8.64 -21.54 -2.32
C ASP A 15 -9.33 -21.52 -0.95
N ASP A 16 -8.67 -20.98 0.08
CA ASP A 16 -9.21 -20.88 1.46
C ASP A 16 -8.82 -19.55 2.12
N MET A 17 -9.39 -18.46 1.60
CA MET A 17 -9.09 -17.12 2.09
C MET A 17 -9.53 -16.88 3.53
N GLN A 18 -10.54 -17.60 4.05
CA GLN A 18 -10.91 -17.47 5.46
C GLN A 18 -9.77 -17.92 6.37
N ALA A 19 -9.18 -19.09 6.08
CA ALA A 19 -8.02 -19.57 6.83
C ALA A 19 -6.80 -18.64 6.71
N GLU A 20 -6.57 -18.05 5.52
CA GLU A 20 -5.50 -17.08 5.33
C GLU A 20 -5.72 -15.81 6.19
N PHE A 21 -6.93 -15.25 6.20
CA PHE A 21 -7.28 -14.10 7.06
C PHE A 21 -7.15 -14.44 8.55
N ASP A 22 -7.63 -15.59 8.99
CA ASP A 22 -7.54 -16.01 10.40
C ASP A 22 -6.08 -16.12 10.86
N ARG A 23 -5.16 -16.51 9.98
CA ARG A 23 -3.73 -16.64 10.28
C ARG A 23 -3.01 -15.28 10.40
N ILE A 24 -3.47 -14.24 9.69
CA ILE A 24 -2.78 -12.93 9.69
C ILE A 24 -3.46 -11.90 10.60
N ALA A 25 -4.75 -12.04 10.90
CA ALA A 25 -5.58 -10.98 11.51
C ALA A 25 -5.03 -10.43 12.85
N ALA A 26 -4.38 -11.28 13.65
CA ALA A 26 -3.91 -10.89 14.99
C ALA A 26 -2.66 -9.97 14.99
N GLY A 27 -1.95 -9.84 13.87
CA GLY A 27 -0.65 -9.16 13.83
C GLY A 27 -0.56 -7.98 12.87
N VAL A 28 -1.62 -7.67 12.12
CA VAL A 28 -1.61 -6.70 11.02
C VAL A 28 -2.62 -5.59 11.22
N ASP A 29 -2.44 -4.48 10.50
CA ASP A 29 -3.21 -3.25 10.71
C ASP A 29 -4.30 -3.05 9.66
N SER A 30 -4.11 -3.61 8.44
CA SER A 30 -5.03 -3.53 7.31
C SER A 30 -4.68 -4.62 6.30
N ILE A 31 -5.56 -4.90 5.35
CA ILE A 31 -5.30 -5.81 4.22
C ILE A 31 -5.02 -4.99 2.97
N HIS A 32 -3.91 -5.27 2.26
CA HIS A 32 -3.58 -4.63 1.00
C HIS A 32 -4.08 -5.45 -0.19
N LEU A 33 -4.84 -4.78 -1.07
CA LEU A 33 -5.40 -5.36 -2.29
C LEU A 33 -4.69 -4.79 -3.52
N ASP A 34 -3.89 -5.59 -4.18
CA ASP A 34 -3.29 -5.25 -5.48
C ASP A 34 -4.30 -5.47 -6.62
N ILE A 35 -4.99 -4.43 -7.03
CA ILE A 35 -6.05 -4.46 -8.04
C ILE A 35 -5.48 -4.10 -9.40
N MET A 36 -5.53 -5.03 -10.34
CA MET A 36 -4.90 -4.93 -11.65
C MET A 36 -5.92 -5.19 -12.77
N ASP A 37 -5.88 -4.38 -13.83
CA ASP A 37 -6.86 -4.39 -14.93
C ASP A 37 -6.36 -5.01 -16.24
N GLY A 38 -5.11 -5.47 -16.30
CA GLY A 38 -4.52 -6.00 -17.53
C GLY A 38 -4.13 -4.90 -18.55
N ARG A 39 -4.32 -3.62 -18.24
CA ARG A 39 -4.04 -2.46 -19.11
C ARG A 39 -2.91 -1.60 -18.56
N PHE A 40 -2.97 -1.18 -17.30
CA PHE A 40 -1.87 -0.49 -16.63
C PHE A 40 -0.70 -1.44 -16.37
N VAL A 41 -1.00 -2.65 -15.92
CA VAL A 41 -0.07 -3.77 -15.78
C VAL A 41 -0.64 -5.01 -16.49
N LYS A 42 0.22 -5.98 -16.88
CA LYS A 42 -0.22 -7.15 -17.64
C LYS A 42 -1.18 -8.10 -16.91
N PRO A 43 -0.99 -8.38 -15.60
CA PRO A 43 -1.91 -9.25 -14.86
C PRO A 43 -3.29 -8.61 -14.69
N VAL A 44 -4.30 -9.47 -14.45
CA VAL A 44 -5.62 -9.10 -13.93
C VAL A 44 -5.78 -9.82 -12.61
N THR A 45 -6.22 -9.12 -11.58
CA THR A 45 -6.42 -9.68 -10.26
C THR A 45 -7.89 -9.67 -9.84
N PHE A 46 -8.19 -9.31 -8.62
CA PHE A 46 -9.50 -9.41 -7.97
C PHE A 46 -10.61 -8.66 -8.72
N ASP A 47 -11.68 -9.36 -9.05
CA ASP A 47 -12.93 -8.74 -9.49
C ASP A 47 -13.73 -8.18 -8.30
N ILE A 48 -14.68 -7.29 -8.59
CA ILE A 48 -15.51 -6.63 -7.57
C ILE A 48 -16.26 -7.63 -6.67
N PRO A 49 -16.89 -8.70 -7.18
CA PRO A 49 -17.53 -9.72 -6.34
C PRO A 49 -16.56 -10.40 -5.37
N THR A 50 -15.33 -10.66 -5.81
CA THR A 50 -14.29 -11.26 -4.97
C THR A 50 -13.88 -10.32 -3.84
N ILE A 51 -13.64 -9.03 -4.14
CA ILE A 51 -13.32 -8.00 -3.13
C ILE A 51 -14.45 -7.91 -2.10
N ALA A 52 -15.69 -7.76 -2.55
CA ALA A 52 -16.85 -7.67 -1.67
C ALA A 52 -17.04 -8.91 -0.77
N ARG A 53 -16.64 -10.08 -1.25
CA ARG A 53 -16.59 -11.31 -0.45
C ARG A 53 -15.48 -11.26 0.59
N TYR A 54 -14.27 -10.85 0.23
CA TYR A 54 -13.12 -10.77 1.15
C TYR A 54 -13.34 -9.77 2.28
N VAL A 55 -13.90 -8.60 1.96
CA VAL A 55 -14.27 -7.59 2.97
C VAL A 55 -15.24 -8.15 4.02
N LYS A 56 -16.15 -9.03 3.62
CA LYS A 56 -17.09 -9.69 4.58
C LYS A 56 -16.43 -10.79 5.42
N MET A 57 -15.33 -11.35 4.96
CA MET A 57 -14.61 -12.43 5.64
C MET A 57 -13.65 -11.92 6.71
N CYS A 58 -13.17 -10.67 6.59
CA CYS A 58 -12.13 -10.11 7.45
C CYS A 58 -12.62 -8.80 8.10
N PRO A 59 -12.48 -8.64 9.43
CA PRO A 59 -12.93 -7.43 10.13
C PRO A 59 -11.97 -6.24 9.99
N LEU A 60 -10.82 -6.42 9.34
CA LEU A 60 -9.82 -5.37 9.14
C LEU A 60 -10.23 -4.42 8.00
N GLU A 61 -9.69 -3.22 8.02
CA GLU A 61 -9.79 -2.28 6.89
C GLU A 61 -9.09 -2.85 5.64
N PHE A 62 -9.60 -2.48 4.46
CA PHE A 62 -9.02 -2.86 3.19
C PHE A 62 -8.47 -1.62 2.48
N ASP A 63 -7.17 -1.67 2.19
CA ASP A 63 -6.39 -0.71 1.43
C ASP A 63 -6.36 -1.16 -0.03
N ALA A 64 -7.15 -0.50 -0.88
CA ALA A 64 -7.28 -0.86 -2.29
C ALA A 64 -6.24 -0.07 -3.13
N HIS A 65 -5.20 -0.75 -3.58
CA HIS A 65 -4.18 -0.23 -4.47
C HIS A 65 -4.59 -0.45 -5.94
N LEU A 66 -5.01 0.62 -6.60
CA LEU A 66 -5.54 0.60 -7.95
C LEU A 66 -4.43 0.72 -9.01
N MET A 67 -3.94 -0.40 -9.48
CA MET A 67 -3.08 -0.52 -10.67
C MET A 67 -3.94 -0.66 -11.93
N ILE A 68 -4.76 0.36 -12.20
CA ILE A 68 -5.72 0.40 -13.30
C ILE A 68 -5.62 1.72 -14.06
N VAL A 69 -6.02 1.73 -15.32
CA VAL A 69 -6.14 2.97 -16.09
C VAL A 69 -7.47 3.65 -15.80
N GLU A 70 -7.50 5.00 -15.87
CA GLU A 70 -8.71 5.81 -15.69
C GLU A 70 -9.45 5.47 -14.36
N PRO A 71 -8.76 5.48 -13.18
CA PRO A 71 -9.36 5.07 -11.91
C PRO A 71 -10.63 5.85 -11.56
N GLU A 72 -10.77 7.09 -12.02
CA GLU A 72 -11.95 7.94 -11.84
C GLU A 72 -13.25 7.36 -12.42
N LYS A 73 -13.15 6.42 -13.37
CA LYS A 73 -14.32 5.74 -13.96
C LYS A 73 -14.78 4.51 -13.16
N HIS A 74 -13.91 3.99 -12.30
CA HIS A 74 -14.10 2.68 -11.65
C HIS A 74 -14.13 2.74 -10.12
N VAL A 75 -13.65 3.82 -9.53
CA VAL A 75 -13.44 3.93 -8.08
C VAL A 75 -14.70 3.65 -7.25
N ASP A 76 -15.88 4.06 -7.73
CA ASP A 76 -17.14 3.81 -7.03
C ASP A 76 -17.47 2.33 -6.85
N GLU A 77 -17.03 1.47 -7.77
CA GLU A 77 -17.22 0.02 -7.66
C GLU A 77 -16.41 -0.56 -6.49
N TYR A 78 -15.18 -0.09 -6.28
CA TYR A 78 -14.31 -0.51 -5.16
C TYR A 78 -14.81 0.04 -3.82
N ILE A 79 -15.30 1.28 -3.79
CA ILE A 79 -15.96 1.87 -2.61
C ILE A 79 -17.18 1.02 -2.21
N GLN A 80 -18.04 0.67 -3.16
CA GLN A 80 -19.21 -0.16 -2.92
C GLN A 80 -18.85 -1.59 -2.49
N ALA A 81 -17.73 -2.12 -2.94
CA ALA A 81 -17.19 -3.40 -2.49
C ALA A 81 -16.68 -3.37 -1.05
N GLY A 82 -16.46 -2.18 -0.47
CA GLY A 82 -16.08 -2.00 0.93
C GLY A 82 -14.63 -1.57 1.18
N ALA A 83 -13.92 -1.05 0.17
CA ALA A 83 -12.62 -0.44 0.36
C ALA A 83 -12.76 0.81 1.27
N SER A 84 -11.97 0.88 2.34
CA SER A 84 -11.97 1.98 3.30
C SER A 84 -10.89 3.02 3.03
N LEU A 85 -9.88 2.62 2.29
CA LEU A 85 -8.83 3.45 1.71
C LEU A 85 -8.63 3.04 0.26
N VAL A 86 -8.58 4.01 -0.63
CA VAL A 86 -8.27 3.79 -2.05
C VAL A 86 -7.05 4.60 -2.41
N ASN A 87 -5.99 3.92 -2.84
CA ASN A 87 -4.82 4.57 -3.40
C ASN A 87 -4.69 4.28 -4.90
N PHE A 88 -4.34 5.29 -5.66
CA PHE A 88 -4.26 5.22 -7.13
C PHE A 88 -2.98 5.87 -7.63
N HIS A 89 -2.52 5.41 -8.77
CA HIS A 89 -1.31 5.91 -9.40
C HIS A 89 -1.50 7.30 -10.01
N LEU A 90 -0.58 8.22 -9.73
CA LEU A 90 -0.56 9.56 -10.34
C LEU A 90 -0.41 9.49 -11.86
N GLU A 91 0.28 8.48 -12.36
CA GLU A 91 0.58 8.30 -13.77
C GLU A 91 -0.64 7.99 -14.65
N VAL A 92 -1.79 7.66 -14.07
CA VAL A 92 -2.99 7.19 -14.82
C VAL A 92 -4.23 8.06 -14.62
N THR A 93 -4.11 9.15 -13.89
CA THR A 93 -5.21 10.12 -13.73
C THR A 93 -4.83 11.47 -14.30
N SER A 94 -5.77 12.14 -14.94
CA SER A 94 -5.59 13.49 -15.48
C SER A 94 -5.95 14.59 -14.45
N ASN A 95 -6.69 14.23 -13.40
CA ASN A 95 -7.14 15.17 -12.37
C ASN A 95 -7.16 14.48 -10.98
N PRO A 96 -5.98 14.28 -10.36
CA PRO A 96 -5.88 13.61 -9.08
C PRO A 96 -6.64 14.35 -7.97
N GLU A 97 -6.69 15.69 -8.02
CA GLU A 97 -7.40 16.49 -7.01
C GLU A 97 -8.90 16.18 -7.00
N ALA A 98 -9.54 16.14 -8.17
CA ALA A 98 -10.95 15.82 -8.27
C ALA A 98 -11.27 14.39 -7.80
N LEU A 99 -10.37 13.43 -8.04
CA LEU A 99 -10.55 12.07 -7.57
C LEU A 99 -10.37 11.95 -6.05
N ILE A 100 -9.43 12.69 -5.46
CA ILE A 100 -9.27 12.80 -4.00
C ILE A 100 -10.55 13.38 -3.37
N ASP A 101 -11.07 14.49 -3.91
CA ASP A 101 -12.30 15.11 -3.41
C ASP A 101 -13.48 14.15 -3.48
N HIS A 102 -13.61 13.42 -4.58
CA HIS A 102 -14.65 12.41 -4.76
C HIS A 102 -14.58 11.29 -3.70
N LEU A 103 -13.37 10.79 -3.41
CA LEU A 103 -13.15 9.78 -2.35
C LEU A 103 -13.58 10.33 -0.98
N HIS A 104 -13.18 11.57 -0.64
CA HIS A 104 -13.54 12.22 0.61
C HIS A 104 -15.05 12.46 0.74
N GLU A 105 -15.73 12.89 -0.34
CA GLU A 105 -17.19 13.03 -0.38
C GLU A 105 -17.93 11.72 -0.10
N ARG A 106 -17.29 10.59 -0.43
CA ARG A 106 -17.82 9.23 -0.15
C ARG A 106 -17.40 8.70 1.22
N GLY A 107 -16.63 9.47 2.01
CA GLY A 107 -16.13 9.06 3.32
C GLY A 107 -15.00 8.03 3.27
N VAL A 108 -14.30 7.92 2.14
CA VAL A 108 -13.19 6.99 1.91
C VAL A 108 -11.88 7.77 1.97
N LYS A 109 -10.87 7.19 2.64
CA LYS A 109 -9.52 7.74 2.70
C LYS A 109 -8.87 7.71 1.32
N ALA A 110 -8.20 8.80 0.94
CA ALA A 110 -7.48 8.90 -0.33
C ALA A 110 -5.99 8.63 -0.15
N GLY A 111 -5.44 7.80 -1.01
CA GLY A 111 -4.01 7.57 -1.14
C GLY A 111 -3.52 7.85 -2.54
N LEU A 112 -2.26 8.28 -2.65
CA LEU A 112 -1.59 8.47 -3.93
C LEU A 112 -0.37 7.57 -4.03
N THR A 113 -0.20 6.96 -5.19
CA THR A 113 0.91 6.06 -5.51
C THR A 113 1.79 6.65 -6.61
N ILE A 114 3.10 6.48 -6.47
CA ILE A 114 4.06 6.77 -7.54
C ILE A 114 4.97 5.58 -7.83
N ASN A 115 5.29 5.42 -9.11
CA ASN A 115 6.25 4.44 -9.60
C ASN A 115 7.71 4.81 -9.24
N PRO A 116 8.66 3.85 -9.32
CA PRO A 116 10.07 4.14 -9.02
C PRO A 116 10.69 5.24 -9.87
N ASN A 117 10.20 5.49 -11.08
CA ASN A 117 10.70 6.53 -11.99
C ASN A 117 9.91 7.84 -11.96
N THR A 118 8.76 7.91 -11.28
CA THR A 118 7.94 9.13 -11.19
C THR A 118 8.58 10.12 -10.22
N PRO A 119 8.71 11.41 -10.57
CA PRO A 119 9.25 12.43 -9.66
C PRO A 119 8.42 12.58 -8.39
N VAL A 120 9.08 12.69 -7.23
CA VAL A 120 8.38 12.82 -5.94
C VAL A 120 7.68 14.19 -5.79
N GLU A 121 8.08 15.17 -6.54
CA GLU A 121 7.51 16.52 -6.57
C GLU A 121 6.02 16.51 -6.93
N GLU A 122 5.61 15.57 -7.80
CA GLU A 122 4.20 15.39 -8.16
C GLU A 122 3.35 14.95 -6.96
N LEU A 123 3.87 14.05 -6.14
CA LEU A 123 3.22 13.58 -4.91
C LEU A 123 3.26 14.66 -3.81
N ILE A 124 4.39 15.36 -3.68
CA ILE A 124 4.60 16.44 -2.71
C ILE A 124 3.56 17.55 -2.88
N GLY A 125 3.20 17.91 -4.10
CA GLY A 125 2.19 18.94 -4.37
C GLY A 125 0.83 18.63 -3.76
N LEU A 126 0.50 17.35 -3.58
CA LEU A 126 -0.79 16.85 -3.09
C LEU A 126 -0.75 16.31 -1.66
N ALA A 127 0.40 16.37 -1.00
CA ALA A 127 0.61 15.76 0.32
C ALA A 127 -0.37 16.25 1.40
N HIS A 128 -0.90 17.48 1.27
CA HIS A 128 -1.84 18.08 2.21
C HIS A 128 -3.30 17.61 2.03
N ARG A 129 -3.56 16.76 1.03
CA ARG A 129 -4.91 16.32 0.65
C ARG A 129 -5.12 14.82 0.83
N ILE A 130 -4.11 14.07 1.25
CA ILE A 130 -4.13 12.61 1.27
C ILE A 130 -3.87 12.06 2.66
N GLU A 131 -4.44 10.90 2.94
CA GLU A 131 -4.19 10.13 4.15
C GLU A 131 -3.03 9.16 3.99
N LEU A 132 -2.66 8.83 2.73
CA LEU A 132 -1.59 7.85 2.46
C LEU A 132 -0.80 8.23 1.21
N ALA A 133 0.53 8.12 1.30
CA ALA A 133 1.46 8.19 0.19
C ALA A 133 2.14 6.83 0.01
N LEU A 134 1.88 6.15 -1.12
CA LEU A 134 2.47 4.87 -1.45
C LEU A 134 3.65 5.05 -2.43
N PHE A 135 4.80 4.56 -2.04
CA PHE A 135 6.00 4.49 -2.86
C PHE A 135 6.21 3.06 -3.36
N MET A 136 6.16 2.89 -4.69
CA MET A 136 6.53 1.61 -5.27
C MET A 136 8.04 1.43 -5.22
N SER A 137 8.51 0.40 -4.55
CA SER A 137 9.92 -0.01 -4.52
C SER A 137 10.26 -1.13 -5.51
N VAL A 138 9.30 -1.45 -6.35
CA VAL A 138 9.39 -2.29 -7.55
C VAL A 138 8.51 -1.69 -8.64
N TYR A 139 8.65 -2.09 -9.88
CA TYR A 139 7.62 -1.77 -10.87
C TYR A 139 6.37 -2.62 -10.64
N PRO A 140 5.15 -2.02 -10.66
CA PRO A 140 3.92 -2.74 -10.35
C PRO A 140 3.66 -3.91 -11.30
N GLY A 141 2.89 -4.92 -10.83
CA GLY A 141 2.41 -6.03 -11.64
C GLY A 141 2.81 -7.43 -11.17
N TYR A 142 3.88 -7.60 -10.38
CA TYR A 142 4.31 -8.93 -9.91
C TYR A 142 4.88 -8.87 -8.51
N GLY A 143 4.56 -9.86 -7.68
CA GLY A 143 5.21 -10.06 -6.39
C GLY A 143 6.61 -10.67 -6.50
N GLY A 144 7.42 -10.54 -5.44
CA GLY A 144 8.73 -11.18 -5.31
C GLY A 144 9.85 -10.54 -6.16
N GLN A 145 9.69 -9.32 -6.61
CA GLN A 145 10.72 -8.54 -7.29
C GLN A 145 11.78 -8.02 -6.30
N GLN A 146 12.95 -7.67 -6.84
CA GLN A 146 14.04 -7.08 -6.07
C GLN A 146 13.71 -5.62 -5.74
N PHE A 147 13.91 -5.25 -4.48
CA PHE A 147 13.74 -3.91 -3.95
C PHE A 147 14.65 -2.89 -4.67
N ILE A 148 14.10 -1.75 -5.05
CA ILE A 148 14.80 -0.62 -5.69
C ILE A 148 15.15 0.40 -4.59
N PRO A 149 16.41 0.45 -4.09
CA PRO A 149 16.75 1.26 -2.93
C PRO A 149 16.72 2.77 -3.18
N GLU A 150 16.86 3.22 -4.44
CA GLU A 150 16.82 4.64 -4.83
C GLU A 150 15.47 5.30 -4.51
N VAL A 151 14.40 4.53 -4.37
CA VAL A 151 13.08 5.03 -3.96
C VAL A 151 13.12 5.63 -2.56
N LEU A 152 14.01 5.17 -1.69
CA LEU A 152 14.14 5.69 -0.32
C LEU A 152 14.53 7.18 -0.29
N ASP A 153 15.24 7.68 -1.28
CA ASP A 153 15.55 9.12 -1.36
C ASP A 153 14.30 9.97 -1.61
N LYS A 154 13.32 9.43 -2.35
CA LYS A 154 12.01 10.06 -2.55
C LYS A 154 11.19 10.05 -1.26
N VAL A 155 11.22 8.95 -0.51
CA VAL A 155 10.57 8.86 0.80
C VAL A 155 11.13 9.92 1.74
N ARG A 156 12.46 10.04 1.85
CA ARG A 156 13.13 11.07 2.66
C ARG A 156 12.71 12.49 2.25
N ALA A 157 12.69 12.77 0.94
CA ALA A 157 12.28 14.07 0.43
C ALA A 157 10.82 14.39 0.79
N PHE A 158 9.92 13.44 0.64
CA PHE A 158 8.51 13.56 1.02
C PHE A 158 8.34 13.78 2.53
N LYS A 159 9.03 13.00 3.37
CA LYS A 159 8.96 13.14 4.85
C LYS A 159 9.48 14.50 5.32
N ARG A 160 10.61 14.98 4.78
CA ARG A 160 11.12 16.34 5.07
C ARG A 160 10.10 17.42 4.72
N HIS A 161 9.45 17.28 3.56
CA HIS A 161 8.41 18.23 3.15
C HIS A 161 7.21 18.23 4.11
N CYS A 162 6.71 17.04 4.48
CA CYS A 162 5.59 16.88 5.40
C CYS A 162 5.93 17.46 6.79
N ALA A 163 7.09 17.12 7.35
CA ALA A 163 7.54 17.61 8.65
C ALA A 163 7.61 19.16 8.70
N GLY A 164 8.14 19.78 7.64
CA GLY A 164 8.21 21.25 7.52
C GLY A 164 6.86 21.95 7.43
N ARG A 165 5.75 21.22 7.26
CA ARG A 165 4.38 21.73 7.11
C ARG A 165 3.40 21.19 8.15
N GLY A 166 3.85 20.36 9.06
CA GLY A 166 2.98 19.71 10.06
C GLY A 166 1.99 18.72 9.44
N LEU A 167 2.32 18.12 8.30
CA LEU A 167 1.53 17.08 7.66
C LEU A 167 2.02 15.70 8.13
N ASP A 168 1.09 14.77 8.34
CA ASP A 168 1.43 13.42 8.80
C ASP A 168 0.61 12.32 8.09
N PRO A 169 0.66 12.25 6.74
CA PRO A 169 0.06 11.13 6.03
C PRO A 169 0.82 9.83 6.35
N LEU A 170 0.15 8.69 6.23
CA LEU A 170 0.81 7.40 6.20
C LEU A 170 1.79 7.36 5.02
N VAL A 171 3.00 6.91 5.28
CA VAL A 171 4.02 6.71 4.25
C VAL A 171 4.21 5.20 4.09
N GLN A 172 3.65 4.70 3.01
CA GLN A 172 3.61 3.28 2.68
C GLN A 172 4.65 2.96 1.61
N ILE A 173 5.22 1.76 1.68
CA ILE A 173 6.11 1.24 0.64
C ILE A 173 5.67 -0.16 0.24
N ASP A 174 5.66 -0.42 -1.06
CA ASP A 174 5.30 -1.72 -1.62
C ASP A 174 6.37 -2.22 -2.61
N GLY A 175 6.79 -3.46 -2.37
CA GLY A 175 7.74 -4.19 -3.22
C GLY A 175 9.02 -4.62 -2.51
N GLY A 176 9.30 -5.91 -2.50
CA GLY A 176 10.55 -6.48 -2.01
C GLY A 176 10.81 -6.30 -0.51
N ILE A 177 9.75 -6.14 0.30
CA ILE A 177 9.86 -5.99 1.76
C ILE A 177 10.20 -7.32 2.42
N ASN A 178 11.26 -7.30 3.23
CA ASN A 178 11.78 -8.41 4.00
C ASN A 178 12.60 -7.89 5.21
N LEU A 179 13.27 -8.77 5.97
CA LEU A 179 14.02 -8.38 7.18
C LEU A 179 15.24 -7.48 6.89
N GLU A 180 15.76 -7.44 5.66
CA GLU A 180 16.86 -6.56 5.27
C GLU A 180 16.35 -5.18 4.81
N THR A 181 15.26 -5.15 4.02
CA THR A 181 14.77 -3.93 3.39
C THR A 181 13.84 -3.13 4.30
N ALA A 182 13.09 -3.78 5.20
CA ALA A 182 12.15 -3.13 6.11
C ALA A 182 12.83 -2.07 7.03
N PRO A 183 13.93 -2.35 7.74
CA PRO A 183 14.57 -1.34 8.59
C PRO A 183 15.12 -0.17 7.78
N ARG A 184 15.59 -0.38 6.56
CA ARG A 184 16.05 0.68 5.66
C ARG A 184 14.90 1.59 5.22
N ALA A 185 13.73 1.00 4.94
CA ALA A 185 12.54 1.75 4.61
C ALA A 185 12.05 2.60 5.80
N VAL A 186 12.05 2.02 7.00
CA VAL A 186 11.67 2.73 8.25
C VAL A 186 12.62 3.87 8.55
N ALA A 187 13.94 3.68 8.38
CA ALA A 187 14.92 4.75 8.53
C ALA A 187 14.66 5.93 7.57
N ALA A 188 14.24 5.64 6.35
CA ALA A 188 13.87 6.67 5.36
C ALA A 188 12.54 7.39 5.69
N GLY A 189 11.76 6.91 6.66
CA GLY A 189 10.51 7.53 7.12
C GLY A 189 9.23 6.78 6.76
N VAL A 190 9.34 5.56 6.24
CA VAL A 190 8.18 4.68 6.03
C VAL A 190 7.61 4.27 7.39
N ASN A 191 6.28 4.33 7.52
CA ASN A 191 5.56 3.86 8.71
C ASN A 191 4.53 2.76 8.40
N THR A 192 4.41 2.37 7.12
CA THR A 192 3.49 1.34 6.67
C THR A 192 4.18 0.44 5.64
N LEU A 193 4.34 -0.85 5.95
CA LEU A 193 5.01 -1.83 5.10
C LEU A 193 3.97 -2.71 4.40
N VAL A 194 4.00 -2.76 3.07
CA VAL A 194 3.28 -3.78 2.31
C VAL A 194 4.18 -5.00 2.15
N ALA A 195 3.77 -6.12 2.73
CA ALA A 195 4.55 -7.36 2.70
C ALA A 195 3.66 -8.53 2.22
N GLY A 196 3.85 -8.96 0.99
CA GLY A 196 3.14 -10.10 0.41
C GLY A 196 3.98 -11.38 0.48
N THR A 197 4.92 -11.52 -0.44
CA THR A 197 5.74 -12.72 -0.61
C THR A 197 6.45 -13.14 0.68
N PHE A 198 6.95 -12.20 1.48
CA PHE A 198 7.67 -12.51 2.72
C PHE A 198 6.75 -13.21 3.73
N ILE A 199 5.53 -12.74 3.90
CA ILE A 199 4.54 -13.32 4.85
C ILE A 199 3.98 -14.63 4.27
N PHE A 200 3.41 -14.61 3.06
CA PHE A 200 2.64 -15.74 2.52
C PHE A 200 3.47 -16.92 2.05
N ARG A 201 4.81 -16.80 1.96
CA ARG A 201 5.74 -17.95 1.75
C ARG A 201 6.32 -18.49 3.04
N SER A 202 6.11 -17.84 4.18
CA SER A 202 6.51 -18.39 5.48
C SER A 202 5.62 -19.56 5.88
N GLU A 203 6.17 -20.48 6.66
CA GLU A 203 5.39 -21.54 7.32
C GLU A 203 4.55 -20.97 8.46
N ASP A 204 5.09 -19.98 9.18
CA ASP A 204 4.43 -19.26 10.28
C ASP A 204 4.28 -17.77 9.93
N TYR A 205 3.06 -17.34 9.63
CA TYR A 205 2.74 -15.94 9.30
C TYR A 205 2.89 -15.02 10.51
N ALA A 206 2.53 -15.49 11.70
CA ALA A 206 2.63 -14.69 12.91
C ALA A 206 4.10 -14.40 13.26
N GLU A 207 4.97 -15.40 13.13
CA GLU A 207 6.41 -15.22 13.29
C GLU A 207 7.00 -14.28 12.23
N ALA A 208 6.61 -14.43 10.97
CA ALA A 208 7.07 -13.53 9.89
C ALA A 208 6.66 -12.08 10.15
N ILE A 209 5.43 -11.84 10.58
CA ILE A 209 4.93 -10.50 10.93
C ILE A 209 5.67 -9.92 12.15
N ALA A 210 5.85 -10.73 13.20
CA ALA A 210 6.58 -10.33 14.41
C ALA A 210 8.03 -9.96 14.08
N SER A 211 8.71 -10.76 13.26
CA SER A 211 10.09 -10.51 12.83
C SER A 211 10.24 -9.21 12.05
N LEU A 212 9.25 -8.84 11.20
CA LEU A 212 9.26 -7.54 10.52
C LEU A 212 9.16 -6.36 11.50
N ARG A 213 8.37 -6.49 12.57
CA ARG A 213 8.29 -5.47 13.62
C ARG A 213 9.60 -5.38 14.41
N GLU A 214 10.14 -6.54 14.82
CA GLU A 214 11.36 -6.65 15.62
C GLU A 214 12.57 -6.00 14.93
N VAL A 215 12.82 -6.29 13.64
CA VAL A 215 13.95 -5.69 12.92
C VAL A 215 13.81 -4.19 12.69
N CYS A 216 12.61 -3.65 12.83
CA CYS A 216 12.33 -2.21 12.72
C CYS A 216 12.30 -1.51 14.10
N GLU A 217 12.35 -2.26 15.20
CA GLU A 217 12.32 -1.67 16.55
C GLU A 217 13.59 -0.85 16.82
N GLY A 218 13.42 0.37 17.32
CA GLY A 218 14.54 1.26 17.61
C GLY A 218 15.26 1.85 16.40
N VAL A 219 14.75 1.63 15.18
CA VAL A 219 15.31 2.28 13.98
C VAL A 219 15.01 3.77 14.03
N GLU A 220 16.07 4.57 14.03
CA GLU A 220 15.98 6.04 14.01
C GLU A 220 15.83 6.55 12.59
N PRO A 221 14.97 7.58 12.36
CA PRO A 221 14.84 8.23 11.06
C PRO A 221 16.14 8.91 10.61
N ASP A 222 16.43 8.85 9.30
CA ASP A 222 17.62 9.44 8.65
C ASP A 222 17.28 10.59 7.67
N TYR A 223 16.15 11.29 7.83
CA TYR A 223 15.63 12.35 6.95
C TYR A 223 15.48 13.70 7.64
#